data_cdd92f50acbed64476a403e619eca774
#
_entry.id   cdd92f50acbed64476a403e619eca774
#
_cell.length_a   1.000
_cell.length_b   1.000
_cell.length_c   1.000
_cell.angle_alpha   90.00
_cell.angle_beta   90.00
_cell.angle_gamma   90.00
#
_symmetry.space_group_name_H-M   'P 1'
#
loop_
_entity.id
_entity.type
_entity.pdbx_description
1 polymer ?
#
loop_
_entity_poly.entity_id
_entity_poly.type
_entity_poly.pdbx_seq_one_letter_code
_entity_poly.pdbx_strand_id
1 'polypeptide(L)'
;IGNTAEQYSQTVFKHFGFDSVTVNPYMGTDSIMPFIKDKNKGAFVLCRTSNGSAKDLQDHLVNGAPLYEHVAKMVNGLNKLDNVGLVVGATAPDELDRIRSIVPDASLLIPGVGAQGGDLAHCLKVGNQSGVGLINVSRDISFRGDMSEDAIHKAASGYVEKMRELMN
;
A
#
# COMPACT_ATOMS: atom_id res chain seq x y z
N ILE A 1 9.17 -3.32 -22.23
CA ILE A 1 8.68 -3.09 -20.84
C ILE A 1 7.18 -3.30 -20.79
N GLY A 2 6.38 -2.57 -21.58
CA GLY A 2 4.92 -2.71 -21.61
C GLY A 2 4.43 -4.13 -21.93
N ASN A 3 5.03 -4.80 -22.92
CA ASN A 3 4.68 -6.19 -23.26
C ASN A 3 4.96 -7.17 -22.12
N THR A 4 6.07 -6.99 -21.41
CA THR A 4 6.41 -7.82 -20.23
C THR A 4 5.41 -7.57 -19.10
N ALA A 5 5.08 -6.31 -18.81
CA ALA A 5 4.09 -5.94 -17.80
C ALA A 5 2.69 -6.49 -18.15
N GLU A 6 2.32 -6.51 -19.44
CA GLU A 6 1.08 -7.14 -19.91
C GLU A 6 1.05 -8.64 -19.62
N GLN A 7 2.14 -9.38 -19.87
CA GLN A 7 2.21 -10.81 -19.55
C GLN A 7 2.13 -11.07 -18.03
N TYR A 8 2.79 -10.25 -17.22
CA TYR A 8 2.66 -10.34 -15.75
C TYR A 8 1.22 -10.06 -15.30
N SER A 9 0.56 -9.06 -15.85
CA SER A 9 -0.84 -8.76 -15.56
C SER A 9 -1.75 -9.95 -15.88
N GLN A 10 -1.58 -10.57 -17.06
CA GLN A 10 -2.34 -11.77 -17.41
C GLN A 10 -2.06 -12.95 -16.48
N THR A 11 -0.79 -13.16 -16.11
CA THR A 11 -0.42 -14.23 -15.16
C THR A 11 -1.10 -14.02 -13.81
N VAL A 12 -1.03 -12.81 -13.27
CA VAL A 12 -1.61 -12.49 -11.96
C VAL A 12 -3.14 -12.60 -11.98
N PHE A 13 -3.78 -11.98 -12.95
CA PHE A 13 -5.23 -11.84 -12.95
C PHE A 13 -5.99 -12.99 -13.61
N LYS A 14 -5.44 -13.57 -14.67
CA LYS A 14 -6.12 -14.68 -15.37
C LYS A 14 -5.66 -16.05 -14.93
N HIS A 15 -4.34 -16.24 -14.74
CA HIS A 15 -3.82 -17.55 -14.38
C HIS A 15 -3.99 -17.82 -12.88
N PHE A 16 -3.57 -16.90 -12.02
CA PHE A 16 -3.73 -17.04 -10.56
C PHE A 16 -5.08 -16.56 -10.02
N GLY A 17 -5.83 -15.78 -10.78
CA GLY A 17 -7.16 -15.30 -10.40
C GLY A 17 -7.17 -14.23 -9.29
N PHE A 18 -6.07 -13.53 -9.04
CA PHE A 18 -6.02 -12.46 -8.05
C PHE A 18 -6.80 -11.22 -8.52
N ASP A 19 -7.23 -10.39 -7.57
CA ASP A 19 -7.97 -9.16 -7.86
C ASP A 19 -7.08 -7.93 -7.85
N SER A 20 -5.96 -7.97 -7.13
CA SER A 20 -4.99 -6.88 -7.09
C SER A 20 -3.56 -7.39 -6.92
N VAL A 21 -2.60 -6.51 -7.21
CA VAL A 21 -1.17 -6.80 -7.08
C VAL A 21 -0.38 -5.55 -6.72
N THR A 22 0.72 -5.73 -6.00
CA THR A 22 1.68 -4.65 -5.76
C THR A 22 2.66 -4.53 -6.92
N VAL A 23 2.86 -3.31 -7.43
CA VAL A 23 3.75 -3.02 -8.57
C VAL A 23 4.78 -1.94 -8.22
N ASN A 24 5.93 -2.02 -8.88
CA ASN A 24 7.02 -1.05 -8.72
C ASN A 24 6.91 0.04 -9.79
N PRO A 25 6.92 1.35 -9.44
CA PRO A 25 6.79 2.45 -10.39
C PRO A 25 8.07 2.82 -11.12
N TYR A 26 9.20 2.21 -10.80
CA TYR A 26 10.52 2.65 -11.28
C TYR A 26 10.64 2.75 -12.80
N MET A 27 9.92 1.92 -13.55
CA MET A 27 9.88 1.94 -15.01
C MET A 27 8.80 2.88 -15.59
N GLY A 28 8.09 3.63 -14.75
CA GLY A 28 7.08 4.59 -15.17
C GLY A 28 5.71 3.99 -15.52
N THR A 29 4.89 4.81 -16.14
CA THR A 29 3.46 4.56 -16.40
C THR A 29 3.21 3.28 -17.23
N ASP A 30 4.02 3.01 -18.23
CA ASP A 30 3.86 1.85 -19.13
C ASP A 30 3.90 0.52 -18.38
N SER A 31 4.63 0.46 -17.24
CA SER A 31 4.74 -0.74 -16.42
C SER A 31 3.57 -0.91 -15.45
N ILE A 32 2.77 0.13 -15.24
CA ILE A 32 1.60 0.14 -14.33
C ILE A 32 0.30 -0.08 -15.12
N MET A 33 0.16 0.57 -16.26
CA MET A 33 -1.08 0.57 -17.07
C MET A 33 -1.70 -0.81 -17.32
N PRO A 34 -0.92 -1.88 -17.63
CA PRO A 34 -1.50 -3.21 -17.84
C PRO A 34 -2.26 -3.78 -16.63
N PHE A 35 -1.92 -3.35 -15.42
CA PHE A 35 -2.54 -3.83 -14.18
C PHE A 35 -3.80 -3.07 -13.77
N ILE A 36 -4.09 -1.93 -14.40
CA ILE A 36 -5.20 -1.04 -14.01
C ILE A 36 -6.19 -0.78 -15.16
N LYS A 37 -6.01 -1.39 -16.32
CA LYS A 37 -6.89 -1.20 -17.49
C LYS A 37 -8.27 -1.84 -17.35
N ASP A 38 -8.39 -2.89 -16.53
CA ASP A 38 -9.66 -3.53 -16.18
C ASP A 38 -10.15 -2.97 -14.84
N LYS A 39 -11.33 -2.33 -14.83
CA LYS A 39 -11.92 -1.73 -13.63
C LYS A 39 -12.18 -2.71 -12.47
N ASN A 40 -12.27 -4.00 -12.78
CA ASN A 40 -12.47 -5.05 -11.76
C ASN A 40 -11.14 -5.59 -11.20
N LYS A 41 -10.00 -5.08 -11.67
CA LYS A 41 -8.66 -5.46 -11.23
C LYS A 41 -7.90 -4.20 -10.83
N GLY A 42 -7.00 -4.32 -9.84
CA GLY A 42 -6.32 -3.16 -9.30
C GLY A 42 -4.83 -3.38 -9.05
N ALA A 43 -4.14 -2.28 -8.78
CA ALA A 43 -2.74 -2.31 -8.39
C ALA A 43 -2.47 -1.37 -7.21
N PHE A 44 -1.58 -1.80 -6.31
CA PHE A 44 -0.97 -0.94 -5.31
C PHE A 44 0.46 -0.62 -5.73
N VAL A 45 0.72 0.64 -6.02
CA VAL A 45 2.04 1.11 -6.48
C VAL A 45 2.92 1.42 -5.28
N LEU A 46 4.14 0.87 -5.23
CA LEU A 46 5.12 1.19 -4.19
C LEU A 46 5.43 2.70 -4.23
N CYS A 47 5.19 3.39 -3.12
CA CYS A 47 5.37 4.83 -3.00
C CYS A 47 6.40 5.18 -1.94
N ARG A 48 6.05 5.02 -0.65
CA ARG A 48 6.97 5.23 0.48
C ARG A 48 6.99 3.97 1.32
N THR A 49 8.08 3.22 1.22
CA THR A 49 8.18 1.91 1.88
C THR A 49 8.75 2.01 3.29
N SER A 50 8.52 1.00 4.13
CA SER A 50 8.90 1.00 5.55
C SER A 50 10.32 0.51 5.85
N ASN A 51 11.09 0.09 4.83
CA ASN A 51 12.45 -0.40 5.00
C ASN A 51 13.46 0.74 5.17
N GLY A 52 14.53 0.50 5.91
CA GLY A 52 15.54 1.52 6.24
C GLY A 52 16.24 2.16 5.03
N SER A 53 16.41 1.39 3.93
CA SER A 53 17.03 1.89 2.69
C SER A 53 16.06 2.66 1.77
N ALA A 54 14.81 2.86 2.16
CA ALA A 54 13.87 3.65 1.36
C ALA A 54 14.41 5.05 1.03
N LYS A 55 15.10 5.67 1.99
CA LYS A 55 15.75 6.98 1.85
C LYS A 55 16.83 7.04 0.76
N ASP A 56 17.41 5.90 0.37
CA ASP A 56 18.46 5.86 -0.63
C ASP A 56 17.95 6.27 -2.02
N LEU A 57 16.63 6.23 -2.23
CA LEU A 57 15.97 6.63 -3.46
C LEU A 57 14.75 7.52 -3.22
N GLN A 58 13.85 7.11 -2.33
CA GLN A 58 12.50 7.69 -2.25
C GLN A 58 12.48 9.12 -1.70
N ASP A 59 13.46 9.48 -0.85
CA ASP A 59 13.59 10.81 -0.25
C ASP A 59 14.43 11.78 -1.12
N HIS A 60 15.04 11.31 -2.22
CA HIS A 60 15.77 12.20 -3.13
C HIS A 60 14.86 13.27 -3.73
N LEU A 61 15.35 14.51 -3.71
CA LEU A 61 14.61 15.64 -4.25
C LEU A 61 14.71 15.71 -5.77
N VAL A 62 13.58 15.72 -6.42
CA VAL A 62 13.44 15.98 -7.86
C VAL A 62 12.59 17.25 -7.99
N ASN A 63 13.14 18.30 -8.59
CA ASN A 63 12.47 19.60 -8.72
C ASN A 63 11.90 20.14 -7.37
N GLY A 64 12.66 19.94 -6.29
CA GLY A 64 12.29 20.43 -4.95
C GLY A 64 11.27 19.61 -4.17
N ALA A 65 10.81 18.46 -4.69
CA ALA A 65 9.94 17.52 -3.99
C ALA A 65 10.57 16.12 -3.91
N PRO A 66 10.33 15.36 -2.83
CA PRO A 66 10.81 13.99 -2.72
C PRO A 66 10.24 13.09 -3.82
N LEU A 67 11.01 12.08 -4.23
CA LEU A 67 10.61 11.17 -5.31
C LEU A 67 9.27 10.46 -5.02
N TYR A 68 9.01 10.08 -3.76
CA TYR A 68 7.73 9.46 -3.40
C TYR A 68 6.52 10.36 -3.67
N GLU A 69 6.64 11.69 -3.59
CA GLU A 69 5.55 12.60 -3.95
C GLU A 69 5.30 12.64 -5.47
N HIS A 70 6.34 12.52 -6.27
CA HIS A 70 6.19 12.40 -7.72
C HIS A 70 5.46 11.12 -8.10
N VAL A 71 5.76 10.00 -7.40
CA VAL A 71 5.03 8.75 -7.55
C VAL A 71 3.56 8.92 -7.15
N ALA A 72 3.28 9.56 -6.01
CA ALA A 72 1.91 9.80 -5.55
C ALA A 72 1.12 10.64 -6.57
N LYS A 73 1.69 11.73 -7.08
CA LYS A 73 1.07 12.59 -8.12
C LYS A 73 0.83 11.83 -9.42
N MET A 74 1.78 11.01 -9.85
CA MET A 74 1.63 10.16 -11.03
C MET A 74 0.47 9.18 -10.88
N VAL A 75 0.38 8.47 -9.75
CA VAL A 75 -0.69 7.50 -9.45
C VAL A 75 -2.05 8.20 -9.35
N ASN A 76 -2.13 9.37 -8.73
CA ASN A 76 -3.35 10.17 -8.71
C ASN A 76 -3.85 10.50 -10.13
N GLY A 77 -2.93 10.82 -11.02
CA GLY A 77 -3.24 11.04 -12.45
C GLY A 77 -3.74 9.80 -13.18
N LEU A 78 -3.30 8.60 -12.77
CA LEU A 78 -3.69 7.32 -13.37
C LEU A 78 -5.01 6.77 -12.83
N ASN A 79 -5.46 7.18 -11.64
CA ASN A 79 -6.63 6.62 -10.94
C ASN A 79 -7.98 7.06 -11.54
N LYS A 80 -8.20 6.75 -12.82
CA LYS A 80 -9.43 7.10 -13.56
C LYS A 80 -10.57 6.12 -13.34
N LEU A 81 -10.25 4.88 -12.96
CA LEU A 81 -11.21 3.79 -12.75
C LEU A 81 -11.35 3.43 -11.26
N ASP A 82 -10.78 4.23 -10.37
CA ASP A 82 -10.74 3.99 -8.93
C ASP A 82 -10.18 2.61 -8.54
N ASN A 83 -9.12 2.19 -9.24
CA ASN A 83 -8.53 0.86 -9.11
C ASN A 83 -6.99 0.87 -8.99
N VAL A 84 -6.40 2.02 -8.73
CA VAL A 84 -4.99 2.11 -8.38
C VAL A 84 -4.80 2.84 -7.06
N GLY A 85 -4.06 2.19 -6.15
CA GLY A 85 -3.70 2.72 -4.84
C GLY A 85 -2.20 2.80 -4.66
N LEU A 86 -1.78 3.16 -3.45
CA LEU A 86 -0.37 3.31 -3.08
C LEU A 86 0.00 2.40 -1.90
N VAL A 87 1.24 1.92 -1.89
CA VAL A 87 1.84 1.31 -0.69
C VAL A 87 2.59 2.39 0.07
N VAL A 88 2.18 2.64 1.32
CA VAL A 88 2.79 3.64 2.21
C VAL A 88 3.05 3.03 3.57
N GLY A 89 4.31 2.98 4.00
CA GLY A 89 4.72 2.35 5.24
C GLY A 89 4.22 3.07 6.50
N ALA A 90 3.72 2.32 7.47
CA ALA A 90 3.26 2.82 8.77
C ALA A 90 4.37 3.45 9.63
N THR A 91 5.63 3.24 9.28
CA THR A 91 6.81 3.79 9.98
C THR A 91 7.23 5.17 9.49
N ALA A 92 6.48 5.75 8.55
CA ALA A 92 6.71 7.06 7.95
C ALA A 92 5.42 7.92 8.08
N PRO A 93 5.06 8.35 9.31
CA PRO A 93 3.77 9.02 9.58
C PRO A 93 3.63 10.36 8.85
N ASP A 94 4.67 11.19 8.84
CA ASP A 94 4.61 12.50 8.18
C ASP A 94 4.45 12.36 6.67
N GLU A 95 5.12 11.37 6.07
CA GLU A 95 4.99 11.05 4.66
C GLU A 95 3.62 10.45 4.33
N LEU A 96 3.03 9.68 5.25
CA LEU A 96 1.67 9.15 5.10
C LEU A 96 0.64 10.28 5.01
N ASP A 97 0.72 11.26 5.93
CA ASP A 97 -0.12 12.48 5.91
C ASP A 97 0.04 13.24 4.59
N ARG A 98 1.29 13.42 4.17
CA ARG A 98 1.63 14.17 2.96
C ARG A 98 1.12 13.46 1.71
N ILE A 99 1.28 12.13 1.63
CA ILE A 99 0.78 11.32 0.52
C ILE A 99 -0.76 11.37 0.49
N ARG A 100 -1.44 11.22 1.64
CA ARG A 100 -2.91 11.32 1.69
C ARG A 100 -3.40 12.67 1.17
N SER A 101 -2.70 13.76 1.45
CA SER A 101 -3.05 15.08 0.91
C SER A 101 -2.92 15.18 -0.62
N ILE A 102 -2.02 14.40 -1.22
CA ILE A 102 -1.81 14.34 -2.68
C ILE A 102 -2.85 13.43 -3.36
N VAL A 103 -3.23 12.34 -2.69
CA VAL A 103 -4.16 11.32 -3.20
C VAL A 103 -5.35 11.14 -2.23
N PRO A 104 -6.24 12.12 -2.09
CA PRO A 104 -7.26 12.13 -1.04
C PRO A 104 -8.16 10.89 -1.08
N ASP A 105 -8.52 10.41 -2.25
CA ASP A 105 -9.51 9.33 -2.44
C ASP A 105 -8.91 7.96 -2.74
N ALA A 106 -7.60 7.89 -3.06
CA ALA A 106 -6.98 6.62 -3.44
C ALA A 106 -6.87 5.65 -2.25
N SER A 107 -7.00 4.36 -2.53
CA SER A 107 -6.74 3.30 -1.55
C SER A 107 -5.27 3.27 -1.14
N LEU A 108 -4.99 3.15 0.15
CA LEU A 108 -3.63 3.00 0.68
C LEU A 108 -3.45 1.61 1.29
N LEU A 109 -2.44 0.88 0.85
CA LEU A 109 -1.95 -0.33 1.52
C LEU A 109 -0.84 0.09 2.49
N ILE A 110 -1.10 -0.09 3.80
CA ILE A 110 -0.25 0.44 4.88
C ILE A 110 0.40 -0.71 5.65
N PRO A 111 1.55 -1.22 5.22
CA PRO A 111 2.31 -2.21 5.95
C PRO A 111 3.19 -1.56 7.02
N GLY A 112 3.60 -2.37 8.02
CA GLY A 112 4.56 -1.94 9.05
C GLY A 112 3.93 -1.66 10.41
N VAL A 113 2.65 -1.91 10.57
CA VAL A 113 1.99 -1.98 11.89
C VAL A 113 2.39 -3.29 12.59
N GLY A 114 2.54 -3.26 13.91
CA GLY A 114 2.95 -4.39 14.72
C GLY A 114 4.47 -4.53 14.80
N ALA A 115 5.05 -5.58 14.24
CA ALA A 115 6.48 -5.90 14.38
C ALA A 115 7.46 -4.79 13.97
N GLN A 116 7.05 -3.82 13.14
CA GLN A 116 7.86 -2.67 12.73
C GLN A 116 7.58 -1.41 13.57
N GLY A 117 6.58 -1.44 14.47
CA GLY A 117 6.28 -0.36 15.42
C GLY A 117 5.48 0.81 14.84
N GLY A 118 4.86 0.66 13.67
CA GLY A 118 3.99 1.70 13.11
C GLY A 118 2.77 1.97 14.00
N ASP A 119 2.37 3.24 14.10
CA ASP A 119 1.22 3.68 14.90
C ASP A 119 -0.09 3.30 14.21
N LEU A 120 -0.81 2.32 14.78
CA LEU A 120 -2.08 1.84 14.25
C LEU A 120 -3.16 2.94 14.25
N ALA A 121 -3.25 3.75 15.29
CA ALA A 121 -4.28 4.80 15.40
C ALA A 121 -4.09 5.87 14.32
N HIS A 122 -2.86 6.31 14.13
CA HIS A 122 -2.52 7.25 13.07
C HIS A 122 -2.80 6.67 11.68
N CYS A 123 -2.37 5.43 11.42
CA CYS A 123 -2.61 4.75 10.14
C CYS A 123 -4.10 4.60 9.82
N LEU A 124 -4.93 4.27 10.81
CA LEU A 124 -6.39 4.17 10.64
C LEU A 124 -7.00 5.54 10.34
N LYS A 125 -6.63 6.56 11.11
CA LYS A 125 -7.13 7.92 10.95
C LYS A 125 -6.83 8.47 9.55
N VAL A 126 -5.57 8.42 9.15
CA VAL A 126 -5.12 8.99 7.86
C VAL A 126 -5.54 8.09 6.70
N GLY A 127 -5.41 6.77 6.86
CA GLY A 127 -5.78 5.81 5.82
C GLY A 127 -7.24 5.87 5.41
N ASN A 128 -8.15 6.16 6.38
CA ASN A 128 -9.61 6.19 6.14
C ASN A 128 -10.20 7.61 6.15
N GLN A 129 -9.40 8.65 6.02
CA GLN A 129 -9.88 10.04 6.07
C GLN A 129 -10.89 10.36 4.97
N SER A 130 -10.62 9.95 3.74
CA SER A 130 -11.52 10.12 2.58
C SER A 130 -11.43 8.96 1.58
N GLY A 131 -10.41 8.12 1.68
CA GLY A 131 -10.23 6.89 0.90
C GLY A 131 -10.28 5.65 1.79
N VAL A 132 -9.73 4.55 1.31
CA VAL A 132 -9.64 3.28 2.04
C VAL A 132 -8.21 3.03 2.49
N GLY A 133 -8.01 2.79 3.79
CA GLY A 133 -6.75 2.35 4.38
C GLY A 133 -6.77 0.84 4.66
N LEU A 134 -5.98 0.07 3.94
CA LEU A 134 -5.78 -1.36 4.16
C LEU A 134 -4.56 -1.57 5.07
N ILE A 135 -4.81 -1.84 6.33
CA ILE A 135 -3.73 -2.07 7.32
C ILE A 135 -3.21 -3.50 7.15
N ASN A 136 -1.93 -3.63 6.79
CA ASN A 136 -1.29 -4.94 6.65
C ASN A 136 -0.43 -5.27 7.87
N VAL A 137 -0.85 -6.32 8.62
CA VAL A 137 -0.13 -6.88 9.75
C VAL A 137 0.22 -8.34 9.42
N SER A 138 1.49 -8.64 9.22
CA SER A 138 1.94 -9.96 8.80
C SER A 138 2.60 -10.74 9.95
N ARG A 139 3.85 -10.40 10.29
CA ARG A 139 4.66 -11.18 11.24
C ARG A 139 4.04 -11.28 12.63
N ASP A 140 3.42 -10.21 13.11
CA ASP A 140 2.84 -10.17 14.45
C ASP A 140 1.55 -11.02 14.58
N ILE A 141 0.97 -11.39 13.45
CA ILE A 141 -0.13 -12.35 13.39
C ILE A 141 0.40 -13.76 13.10
N SER A 142 1.13 -13.93 11.98
CA SER A 142 1.51 -15.25 11.47
C SER A 142 2.54 -15.99 12.33
N PHE A 143 3.35 -15.26 13.10
CA PHE A 143 4.38 -15.85 13.97
C PHE A 143 4.06 -15.67 15.46
N ARG A 144 2.76 -15.57 15.80
CA ARG A 144 2.34 -15.38 17.19
C ARG A 144 2.38 -16.70 17.98
N GLY A 145 2.95 -16.63 19.19
CA GLY A 145 3.00 -17.77 20.10
C GLY A 145 3.68 -18.99 19.50
N ASP A 146 3.01 -20.13 19.52
CA ASP A 146 3.46 -21.39 18.94
C ASP A 146 3.08 -21.55 17.46
N MET A 147 2.55 -20.50 16.84
CA MET A 147 2.05 -20.48 15.47
C MET A 147 0.90 -21.46 15.20
N SER A 148 0.19 -21.91 16.25
CA SER A 148 -1.03 -22.68 16.09
C SER A 148 -2.15 -21.84 15.45
N GLU A 149 -3.14 -22.52 14.88
CA GLU A 149 -4.33 -21.85 14.32
C GLU A 149 -5.01 -20.95 15.36
N ASP A 150 -5.15 -21.43 16.61
CA ASP A 150 -5.72 -20.67 17.72
C ASP A 150 -4.90 -19.42 18.06
N ALA A 151 -3.57 -19.53 18.08
CA ALA A 151 -2.68 -18.39 18.38
C ALA A 151 -2.77 -17.33 17.28
N ILE A 152 -2.77 -17.73 16.02
CA ILE A 152 -2.91 -16.86 14.86
C ILE A 152 -4.29 -16.19 14.83
N HIS A 153 -5.36 -16.97 15.05
CA HIS A 153 -6.72 -16.45 15.12
C HIS A 153 -6.88 -15.41 16.23
N LYS A 154 -6.39 -15.70 17.43
CA LYS A 154 -6.44 -14.78 18.57
C LYS A 154 -5.66 -13.48 18.28
N ALA A 155 -4.48 -13.58 17.66
CA ALA A 155 -3.70 -12.41 17.28
C ALA A 155 -4.44 -11.53 16.24
N ALA A 156 -5.00 -12.13 15.21
CA ALA A 156 -5.78 -11.44 14.20
C ALA A 156 -7.03 -10.77 14.80
N SER A 157 -7.79 -11.49 15.62
CA SER A 157 -8.97 -10.96 16.32
C SER A 157 -8.64 -9.78 17.21
N GLY A 158 -7.52 -9.83 17.96
CA GLY A 158 -7.07 -8.72 18.79
C GLY A 158 -6.75 -7.46 17.99
N TYR A 159 -6.19 -7.58 16.77
CA TYR A 159 -6.02 -6.42 15.87
C TYR A 159 -7.36 -5.87 15.39
N VAL A 160 -8.32 -6.73 15.03
CA VAL A 160 -9.65 -6.29 14.59
C VAL A 160 -10.39 -5.55 15.71
N GLU A 161 -10.37 -6.06 16.94
CA GLU A 161 -10.98 -5.42 18.10
C GLU A 161 -10.37 -4.04 18.36
N LYS A 162 -9.03 -3.97 18.40
CA LYS A 162 -8.32 -2.70 18.58
C LYS A 162 -8.61 -1.68 17.46
N MET A 163 -8.70 -2.13 16.20
CA MET A 163 -9.07 -1.26 15.09
C MET A 163 -10.49 -0.71 15.26
N ARG A 164 -11.45 -1.56 15.66
CA ARG A 164 -12.84 -1.13 15.91
C ARG A 164 -12.92 -0.11 17.04
N GLU A 165 -12.18 -0.31 18.14
CA GLU A 165 -12.13 0.64 19.26
C GLU A 165 -11.58 2.01 18.82
N LEU A 166 -10.58 2.03 17.94
CA LEU A 166 -9.94 3.26 17.45
C LEU A 166 -10.75 4.00 16.36
N MET A 167 -11.74 3.33 15.75
CA MET A 167 -12.60 3.89 14.71
C MET A 167 -13.95 4.39 15.23
N ASN A 168 -14.31 4.09 16.50
CA ASN A 168 -15.50 4.58 17.18
C ASN A 168 -15.21 5.86 17.95
#